data_1643ce9776ba82d880bf256d3f4e19ea
#
_entry.id   1643ce9776ba82d880bf256d3f4e19ea
#
_cell.length_a   1.000
_cell.length_b   1.000
_cell.length_c   1.000
_cell.angle_alpha   90.00
_cell.angle_beta   90.00
_cell.angle_gamma   90.00
#
_symmetry.space_group_name_H-M   'P 1'
#
loop_
_entity.id
_entity.type
_entity.pdbx_description
1 polymer ?
#
loop_
_entity_poly.entity_id
_entity_poly.type
_entity_poly.pdbx_seq_one_letter_code
_entity_poly.pdbx_strand_id
1 'polypeptide(L)'
;MRATVRDVAALAGVSPKTVSNVVNGGVPVRPATRERVERAVAELGYVPNLSARGLRNGRSGAIALTLPELGSAYSAELAQWFVELARERGWTVQLDQTGHDPGRERDLVSRARAHLVDGLVLNPVSLSASVLAETEGLPPTVVIGEVEPEHVDQVHVDSRRAAREVTTHLLDRGHRRIAVVGAARPTDATATSELRDQGHADALGAVGLEVDPALRVPLPTWSTSAAAAGFATWLDAHPLPDAVFAYTDSIAFGVLHVLAARGVHVPEQVSVVGFDDVDAAAFAIPALTTVSFDRRAFATAALDLLTRRIADPTAAPETVVVPHRIVERASVAAR
;
A
#
# COMPACT_ATOMS: atom_id res chain seq x y z
N MET A 1 7.95 -2.16 -39.94
CA MET A 1 8.41 -0.85 -39.37
C MET A 1 7.21 -0.22 -38.69
N ARG A 2 7.37 0.40 -37.52
CA ARG A 2 6.22 0.98 -36.79
C ARG A 2 5.85 2.32 -37.47
N ALA A 3 4.56 2.52 -37.80
CA ALA A 3 4.09 3.76 -38.41
C ALA A 3 4.37 4.97 -37.51
N THR A 4 4.74 6.09 -38.10
CA THR A 4 5.06 7.34 -37.41
C THR A 4 3.99 8.41 -37.67
N VAL A 5 3.99 9.49 -36.84
CA VAL A 5 3.14 10.68 -37.09
C VAL A 5 3.33 11.24 -38.53
N ARG A 6 4.53 11.13 -39.07
CA ARG A 6 4.83 11.60 -40.43
C ARG A 6 4.15 10.74 -41.49
N ASP A 7 4.09 9.44 -41.31
CA ASP A 7 3.42 8.52 -42.23
C ASP A 7 1.89 8.74 -42.23
N VAL A 8 1.31 8.95 -41.05
CA VAL A 8 -0.11 9.32 -40.92
C VAL A 8 -0.40 10.66 -41.57
N ALA A 9 0.47 11.65 -41.38
CA ALA A 9 0.33 12.98 -41.97
C ALA A 9 0.37 12.92 -43.49
N ALA A 10 1.32 12.13 -44.08
CA ALA A 10 1.44 11.93 -45.52
C ALA A 10 0.19 11.25 -46.09
N LEU A 11 -0.30 10.18 -45.48
CA LEU A 11 -1.49 9.45 -45.91
C LEU A 11 -2.78 10.29 -45.78
N ALA A 12 -2.95 11.05 -44.70
CA ALA A 12 -4.09 11.92 -44.49
C ALA A 12 -4.06 13.23 -45.25
N GLY A 13 -2.92 13.60 -45.92
CA GLY A 13 -2.73 14.86 -46.63
C GLY A 13 -2.80 16.09 -45.71
N VAL A 14 -2.18 15.99 -44.51
CA VAL A 14 -2.17 17.08 -43.51
C VAL A 14 -0.76 17.25 -42.90
N SER A 15 -0.57 18.29 -42.10
CA SER A 15 0.68 18.47 -41.37
C SER A 15 0.79 17.49 -40.17
N PRO A 16 2.03 17.11 -39.76
CA PRO A 16 2.23 16.34 -38.53
C PRO A 16 1.61 17.01 -37.28
N LYS A 17 1.56 18.35 -37.25
CA LYS A 17 0.90 19.12 -36.19
C LYS A 17 -0.62 18.88 -36.18
N THR A 18 -1.25 18.79 -37.37
CA THR A 18 -2.68 18.49 -37.51
C THR A 18 -3.02 17.09 -37.00
N VAL A 19 -2.19 16.07 -37.36
CA VAL A 19 -2.31 14.71 -36.82
C VAL A 19 -2.22 14.73 -35.29
N SER A 20 -1.23 15.41 -34.75
CA SER A 20 -1.06 15.55 -33.29
C SER A 20 -2.26 16.20 -32.62
N ASN A 21 -2.87 17.22 -33.23
CA ASN A 21 -4.08 17.88 -32.70
C ASN A 21 -5.30 16.96 -32.72
N VAL A 22 -5.49 16.14 -33.76
CA VAL A 22 -6.57 15.16 -33.84
C VAL A 22 -6.41 14.07 -32.79
N VAL A 23 -5.23 13.48 -32.71
CA VAL A 23 -4.90 12.38 -31.79
C VAL A 23 -4.96 12.80 -30.31
N ASN A 24 -4.56 14.05 -30.02
CA ASN A 24 -4.49 14.54 -28.64
C ASN A 24 -5.74 15.33 -28.18
N GLY A 25 -6.66 15.69 -29.09
CA GLY A 25 -7.90 16.39 -28.73
C GLY A 25 -7.74 17.84 -28.25
N GLY A 26 -6.51 18.40 -28.27
CA GLY A 26 -6.20 19.70 -27.64
C GLY A 26 -6.60 20.94 -28.40
N VAL A 27 -6.87 20.84 -29.70
CA VAL A 27 -7.26 21.97 -30.56
C VAL A 27 -8.41 21.53 -31.47
N PRO A 28 -9.46 22.35 -31.65
CA PRO A 28 -10.54 22.01 -32.58
C PRO A 28 -10.01 21.82 -34.00
N VAL A 29 -10.36 20.68 -34.60
CA VAL A 29 -10.02 20.36 -35.99
C VAL A 29 -11.35 20.15 -36.75
N ARG A 30 -11.41 20.64 -38.00
CA ARG A 30 -12.60 20.50 -38.84
C ARG A 30 -13.00 19.01 -38.98
N PRO A 31 -14.31 18.66 -38.89
CA PRO A 31 -14.77 17.26 -38.91
C PRO A 31 -14.19 16.44 -40.07
N ALA A 32 -14.23 16.95 -41.28
CA ALA A 32 -13.70 16.27 -42.46
C ALA A 32 -12.17 16.01 -42.41
N THR A 33 -11.42 16.86 -41.70
CA THR A 33 -9.98 16.64 -41.50
C THR A 33 -9.74 15.60 -40.42
N ARG A 34 -10.54 15.62 -39.36
CA ARG A 34 -10.52 14.61 -38.30
C ARG A 34 -10.75 13.20 -38.87
N GLU A 35 -11.81 13.02 -39.64
CA GLU A 35 -12.15 11.73 -40.26
C GLU A 35 -11.03 11.19 -41.17
N ARG A 36 -10.35 12.06 -41.95
CA ARG A 36 -9.22 11.64 -42.78
C ARG A 36 -8.04 11.16 -41.94
N VAL A 37 -7.74 11.86 -40.84
CA VAL A 37 -6.65 11.47 -39.96
C VAL A 37 -6.98 10.17 -39.21
N GLU A 38 -8.20 10.01 -38.70
CA GLU A 38 -8.65 8.80 -38.02
C GLU A 38 -8.63 7.58 -38.92
N ARG A 39 -9.02 7.72 -40.20
CA ARG A 39 -8.87 6.64 -41.21
C ARG A 39 -7.39 6.29 -41.45
N ALA A 40 -6.53 7.26 -41.63
CA ALA A 40 -5.09 7.03 -41.84
C ALA A 40 -4.43 6.38 -40.61
N VAL A 41 -4.86 6.75 -39.38
CA VAL A 41 -4.42 6.10 -38.15
C VAL A 41 -4.82 4.63 -38.11
N ALA A 42 -6.08 4.31 -38.47
CA ALA A 42 -6.60 2.94 -38.49
C ALA A 42 -5.91 2.09 -39.59
N GLU A 43 -5.74 2.65 -40.80
CA GLU A 43 -5.12 1.97 -41.93
C GLU A 43 -3.65 1.61 -41.67
N LEU A 44 -2.90 2.52 -41.03
CA LEU A 44 -1.47 2.32 -40.72
C LEU A 44 -1.23 1.59 -39.39
N GLY A 45 -2.30 1.29 -38.62
CA GLY A 45 -2.17 0.75 -37.27
C GLY A 45 -1.31 1.66 -36.37
N TYR A 46 -1.40 2.99 -36.60
CA TYR A 46 -0.58 3.92 -35.85
C TYR A 46 -1.04 4.01 -34.40
N VAL A 47 -0.10 3.70 -33.49
CA VAL A 47 -0.30 3.87 -32.05
C VAL A 47 0.50 5.11 -31.61
N PRO A 48 -0.17 6.13 -31.04
CA PRO A 48 0.52 7.30 -30.52
C PRO A 48 1.64 6.93 -29.54
N ASN A 49 2.80 7.53 -29.71
CA ASN A 49 3.89 7.37 -28.75
C ASN A 49 3.65 8.30 -27.56
N LEU A 50 3.10 7.75 -26.48
CA LEU A 50 2.79 8.51 -25.25
C LEU A 50 4.06 9.08 -24.61
N SER A 51 5.20 8.39 -24.71
CA SER A 51 6.50 8.88 -24.21
C SER A 51 6.96 10.14 -24.98
N ALA A 52 6.76 10.19 -26.31
CA ALA A 52 7.06 11.37 -27.12
C ALA A 52 6.11 12.55 -26.83
N ARG A 53 4.90 12.28 -26.33
CA ARG A 53 3.96 13.28 -25.85
C ARG A 53 4.43 13.86 -24.50
N GLY A 54 4.89 13.01 -23.61
CA GLY A 54 5.43 13.39 -22.30
C GLY A 54 6.63 14.31 -22.41
N LEU A 55 7.63 13.95 -23.25
CA LEU A 55 8.80 14.77 -23.54
C LEU A 55 8.47 16.19 -24.04
N ARG A 56 7.33 16.35 -24.73
CA ARG A 56 6.91 17.65 -25.27
C ARG A 56 6.22 18.54 -24.24
N ASN A 57 5.60 17.94 -23.24
CA ASN A 57 4.85 18.64 -22.18
C ASN A 57 5.57 18.61 -20.82
N GLY A 58 6.78 18.04 -20.75
CA GLY A 58 7.53 17.83 -19.52
C GLY A 58 6.88 16.84 -18.54
N ARG A 59 5.94 16.00 -19.03
CA ARG A 59 5.24 14.99 -18.21
C ARG A 59 5.17 13.64 -18.92
N SER A 60 5.45 12.55 -18.18
CA SER A 60 5.42 11.19 -18.72
C SER A 60 4.00 10.63 -18.87
N GLY A 61 3.06 11.10 -18.07
CA GLY A 61 1.72 10.53 -17.92
C GLY A 61 1.74 9.23 -17.12
N ALA A 62 2.79 8.98 -16.35
CA ALA A 62 2.94 7.83 -15.49
C ALA A 62 3.30 8.26 -14.07
N ILE A 63 2.85 7.50 -13.10
CA ILE A 63 3.27 7.59 -11.69
C ILE A 63 3.85 6.24 -11.26
N ALA A 64 4.76 6.23 -10.30
CA ALA A 64 5.23 5.00 -9.69
C ALA A 64 4.52 4.78 -8.35
N LEU A 65 4.05 3.56 -8.12
CA LEU A 65 3.60 3.06 -6.81
C LEU A 65 4.60 2.01 -6.35
N THR A 66 5.20 2.24 -5.20
CA THR A 66 6.18 1.33 -4.62
C THR A 66 5.63 0.71 -3.34
N LEU A 67 5.74 -0.58 -3.25
CA LEU A 67 5.30 -1.35 -2.09
C LEU A 67 6.45 -2.24 -1.59
N PRO A 68 6.53 -2.53 -0.28
CA PRO A 68 7.57 -3.43 0.25
C PRO A 68 7.53 -4.80 -0.41
N GLU A 69 6.32 -5.34 -0.59
CA GLU A 69 6.09 -6.60 -1.31
C GLU A 69 4.76 -6.55 -2.07
N LEU A 70 4.70 -7.22 -3.23
CA LEU A 70 3.50 -7.32 -4.06
C LEU A 70 2.71 -8.61 -3.82
N GLY A 71 3.30 -9.56 -3.09
CA GLY A 71 2.72 -10.88 -2.86
C GLY A 71 1.67 -10.94 -1.75
N SER A 72 1.48 -9.88 -0.97
CA SER A 72 0.44 -9.85 0.06
C SER A 72 -0.93 -9.45 -0.52
N ALA A 73 -2.01 -9.99 0.03
CA ALA A 73 -3.36 -9.62 -0.35
C ALA A 73 -3.61 -8.12 -0.16
N TYR A 74 -3.13 -7.55 0.95
CA TYR A 74 -3.19 -6.11 1.21
C TYR A 74 -2.56 -5.28 0.09
N SER A 75 -1.31 -5.60 -0.29
CA SER A 75 -0.61 -4.87 -1.36
C SER A 75 -1.33 -4.97 -2.71
N ALA A 76 -1.85 -6.16 -3.03
CA ALA A 76 -2.59 -6.37 -4.27
C ALA A 76 -3.90 -5.57 -4.32
N GLU A 77 -4.70 -5.61 -3.24
CA GLU A 77 -5.95 -4.87 -3.14
C GLU A 77 -5.74 -3.35 -3.11
N LEU A 78 -4.68 -2.88 -2.43
CA LEU A 78 -4.32 -1.47 -2.43
C LEU A 78 -3.87 -1.00 -3.82
N ALA A 79 -2.99 -1.77 -4.48
CA ALA A 79 -2.51 -1.48 -5.82
C ALA A 79 -3.66 -1.41 -6.84
N GLN A 80 -4.68 -2.26 -6.71
CA GLN A 80 -5.86 -2.21 -7.57
C GLN A 80 -6.54 -0.83 -7.50
N TRP A 81 -6.78 -0.29 -6.31
CA TRP A 81 -7.38 1.03 -6.15
C TRP A 81 -6.51 2.14 -6.76
N PHE A 82 -5.20 2.07 -6.56
CA PHE A 82 -4.29 3.04 -7.18
C PHE A 82 -4.36 2.98 -8.71
N VAL A 83 -4.37 1.80 -9.31
CA VAL A 83 -4.45 1.62 -10.76
C VAL A 83 -5.77 2.18 -11.32
N GLU A 84 -6.91 1.86 -10.69
CA GLU A 84 -8.22 2.32 -11.13
C GLU A 84 -8.34 3.84 -11.04
N LEU A 85 -8.00 4.43 -9.89
CA LEU A 85 -8.11 5.86 -9.63
C LEU A 85 -7.09 6.69 -10.42
N ALA A 86 -5.89 6.17 -10.65
CA ALA A 86 -4.88 6.81 -11.51
C ALA A 86 -5.35 6.86 -12.97
N ARG A 87 -5.98 5.78 -13.46
CA ARG A 87 -6.56 5.72 -14.80
C ARG A 87 -7.65 6.78 -15.00
N GLU A 88 -8.52 6.99 -14.00
CA GLU A 88 -9.53 8.06 -14.03
C GLU A 88 -8.91 9.45 -14.18
N ARG A 89 -7.70 9.66 -13.63
CA ARG A 89 -6.91 10.89 -13.74
C ARG A 89 -6.01 10.96 -14.99
N GLY A 90 -6.08 9.94 -15.86
CA GLY A 90 -5.30 9.87 -17.09
C GLY A 90 -3.83 9.44 -16.88
N TRP A 91 -3.48 8.86 -15.74
CA TRP A 91 -2.17 8.29 -15.45
C TRP A 91 -2.12 6.78 -15.67
N THR A 92 -0.94 6.29 -16.05
CA THR A 92 -0.55 4.88 -15.91
C THR A 92 0.22 4.71 -14.60
N VAL A 93 0.07 3.52 -13.97
CA VAL A 93 0.81 3.19 -12.75
C VAL A 93 1.92 2.20 -13.11
N GLN A 94 3.15 2.56 -12.76
CA GLN A 94 4.27 1.64 -12.70
C GLN A 94 4.34 1.08 -11.29
N LEU A 95 4.22 -0.24 -11.15
CA LEU A 95 4.36 -0.92 -9.86
C LEU A 95 5.81 -1.36 -9.68
N ASP A 96 6.38 -1.02 -8.54
CA ASP A 96 7.73 -1.45 -8.14
C ASP A 96 7.70 -2.05 -6.74
N GLN A 97 8.53 -3.07 -6.50
CA GLN A 97 8.71 -3.70 -5.20
C GLN A 97 10.07 -3.33 -4.63
N THR A 98 10.07 -2.73 -3.43
CA THR A 98 11.31 -2.33 -2.75
C THR A 98 11.96 -3.49 -1.99
N GLY A 99 11.17 -4.45 -1.48
CA GLY A 99 11.69 -5.60 -0.75
C GLY A 99 12.44 -5.22 0.52
N HIS A 100 12.06 -4.11 1.17
CA HIS A 100 12.75 -3.54 2.33
C HIS A 100 14.21 -3.10 2.04
N ASP A 101 14.55 -2.85 0.78
CA ASP A 101 15.91 -2.48 0.34
C ASP A 101 15.98 -0.96 0.02
N PRO A 102 16.70 -0.16 0.84
CA PRO A 102 16.89 1.27 0.60
C PRO A 102 17.61 1.56 -0.73
N GLY A 103 18.41 0.62 -1.24
CA GLY A 103 19.06 0.76 -2.54
C GLY A 103 18.02 0.82 -3.67
N ARG A 104 17.02 -0.03 -3.62
CA ARG A 104 15.92 -0.02 -4.60
C ARG A 104 15.08 1.26 -4.53
N GLU A 105 14.85 1.81 -3.32
CA GLU A 105 14.19 3.11 -3.18
C GLU A 105 14.99 4.23 -3.87
N ARG A 106 16.32 4.27 -3.71
CA ARG A 106 17.19 5.25 -4.38
C ARG A 106 17.15 5.13 -5.90
N ASP A 107 17.13 3.91 -6.43
CA ASP A 107 17.00 3.65 -7.87
C ASP A 107 15.69 4.19 -8.43
N LEU A 108 14.58 4.03 -7.69
CA LEU A 108 13.26 4.54 -8.07
C LEU A 108 13.22 6.07 -8.10
N VAL A 109 13.78 6.72 -7.08
CA VAL A 109 13.91 8.18 -7.04
C VAL A 109 14.77 8.67 -8.21
N SER A 110 15.87 7.98 -8.54
CA SER A 110 16.72 8.31 -9.68
C SER A 110 15.98 8.21 -11.01
N ARG A 111 15.14 7.20 -11.21
CA ARG A 111 14.28 7.06 -12.40
C ARG A 111 13.24 8.18 -12.48
N ALA A 112 12.63 8.57 -11.36
CA ALA A 112 11.68 9.66 -11.32
C ALA A 112 12.37 11.00 -11.64
N ARG A 113 13.57 11.26 -11.09
CA ARG A 113 14.40 12.42 -11.46
C ARG A 113 14.74 12.45 -12.96
N ALA A 114 14.88 11.30 -13.61
CA ALA A 114 15.06 11.19 -15.06
C ALA A 114 13.75 11.41 -15.86
N HIS A 115 12.67 11.89 -15.22
CA HIS A 115 11.34 12.13 -15.80
C HIS A 115 10.69 10.89 -16.44
N LEU A 116 11.03 9.69 -15.96
CA LEU A 116 10.37 8.46 -16.41
C LEU A 116 8.97 8.31 -15.81
N VAL A 117 8.73 8.94 -14.65
CA VAL A 117 7.41 9.11 -14.02
C VAL A 117 7.24 10.54 -13.57
N ASP A 118 5.99 10.99 -13.45
CA ASP A 118 5.64 12.35 -13.03
C ASP A 118 5.71 12.52 -11.52
N GLY A 119 5.59 11.41 -10.77
CA GLY A 119 5.67 11.40 -9.33
C GLY A 119 5.67 9.99 -8.73
N LEU A 120 5.92 9.92 -7.44
CA LEU A 120 6.06 8.70 -6.66
C LEU A 120 5.01 8.62 -5.56
N VAL A 121 4.41 7.44 -5.38
CA VAL A 121 3.79 7.02 -4.13
C VAL A 121 4.71 5.97 -3.51
N LEU A 122 5.31 6.29 -2.38
CA LEU A 122 6.34 5.48 -1.73
C LEU A 122 5.81 4.92 -0.41
N ASN A 123 5.92 3.61 -0.22
CA ASN A 123 5.67 2.94 1.05
C ASN A 123 7.01 2.47 1.66
N PRO A 124 7.71 3.33 2.42
CA PRO A 124 8.96 2.98 3.07
C PRO A 124 8.69 2.16 4.33
N VAL A 125 9.63 1.31 4.68
CA VAL A 125 9.54 0.46 5.88
C VAL A 125 10.14 1.13 7.10
N SER A 126 11.16 1.97 6.90
CA SER A 126 11.87 2.70 7.94
C SER A 126 12.32 4.05 7.41
N LEU A 127 12.14 5.12 8.20
CA LEU A 127 12.57 6.47 7.81
C LEU A 127 14.10 6.56 7.73
N SER A 128 14.81 6.05 8.71
CA SER A 128 16.27 6.17 8.83
C SER A 128 17.03 5.47 7.70
N ALA A 129 16.44 4.41 7.12
CA ALA A 129 17.00 3.68 6.00
C ALA A 129 16.47 4.13 4.64
N SER A 130 15.36 4.89 4.62
CA SER A 130 14.72 5.36 3.39
C SER A 130 15.49 6.50 2.74
N VAL A 131 15.30 6.63 1.42
CA VAL A 131 15.72 7.79 0.63
C VAL A 131 15.11 9.11 1.13
N LEU A 132 14.03 9.05 1.92
CA LEU A 132 13.36 10.20 2.54
C LEU A 132 14.20 10.89 3.62
N ALA A 133 15.25 10.23 4.14
CA ALA A 133 16.22 10.88 5.04
C ALA A 133 17.05 11.95 4.30
N GLU A 134 17.13 11.87 2.97
CA GLU A 134 17.80 12.83 2.09
C GLU A 134 16.72 13.66 1.38
N THR A 135 16.36 14.82 1.93
CA THR A 135 15.22 15.61 1.44
C THR A 135 15.49 16.44 0.19
N GLU A 136 16.76 16.68 -0.16
CA GLU A 136 17.10 17.53 -1.29
C GLU A 136 16.86 16.84 -2.65
N GLY A 137 16.05 17.48 -3.50
CA GLY A 137 15.84 17.08 -4.88
C GLY A 137 14.96 15.85 -5.06
N LEU A 138 14.07 15.53 -4.11
CA LEU A 138 13.04 14.52 -4.31
C LEU A 138 12.09 14.97 -5.44
N PRO A 139 11.70 14.04 -6.35
CA PRO A 139 10.61 14.30 -7.28
C PRO A 139 9.30 14.48 -6.50
N PRO A 140 8.19 14.90 -7.14
CA PRO A 140 6.88 14.90 -6.48
C PRO A 140 6.62 13.53 -5.84
N THR A 141 6.58 13.50 -4.49
CA THR A 141 6.49 12.27 -3.71
C THR A 141 5.41 12.38 -2.64
N VAL A 142 4.64 11.32 -2.48
CA VAL A 142 3.71 11.11 -1.36
C VAL A 142 4.11 9.81 -0.67
N VAL A 143 4.22 9.85 0.64
CA VAL A 143 4.47 8.66 1.47
C VAL A 143 3.13 8.04 1.85
N ILE A 144 3.05 6.72 1.77
CA ILE A 144 1.95 5.94 2.35
C ILE A 144 2.50 5.05 3.46
N GLY A 145 1.74 4.91 4.56
CA GLY A 145 2.17 4.17 5.76
C GLY A 145 2.71 5.07 6.86
N GLU A 146 3.18 4.46 7.94
CA GLU A 146 3.43 5.08 9.24
C GLU A 146 4.82 5.69 9.43
N VAL A 147 5.65 5.73 8.41
CA VAL A 147 6.90 6.49 8.46
C VAL A 147 6.56 7.98 8.43
N GLU A 148 6.97 8.74 9.43
CA GLU A 148 6.66 10.16 9.57
C GLU A 148 7.76 11.01 8.91
N PRO A 149 7.61 11.41 7.63
CA PRO A 149 8.56 12.29 6.98
C PRO A 149 8.29 13.75 7.36
N GLU A 150 9.33 14.53 7.61
CA GLU A 150 9.16 15.96 8.01
C GLU A 150 8.74 16.86 6.83
N HIS A 151 9.08 16.50 5.58
CA HIS A 151 9.00 17.41 4.42
C HIS A 151 8.26 16.83 3.21
N VAL A 152 7.52 15.74 3.39
CA VAL A 152 6.82 15.03 2.31
C VAL A 152 5.36 14.81 2.70
N ASP A 153 4.45 14.89 1.72
CA ASP A 153 3.04 14.56 1.93
C ASP A 153 2.88 13.11 2.37
N GLN A 154 1.96 12.86 3.30
CA GLN A 154 1.75 11.52 3.86
C GLN A 154 0.26 11.14 3.91
N VAL A 155 -0.01 9.85 3.67
CA VAL A 155 -1.30 9.23 3.97
C VAL A 155 -1.06 7.96 4.79
N HIS A 156 -1.70 7.86 5.95
CA HIS A 156 -1.55 6.68 6.80
C HIS A 156 -2.83 6.35 7.59
N VAL A 157 -2.82 5.19 8.23
CA VAL A 157 -3.79 4.79 9.26
C VAL A 157 -3.08 4.92 10.60
N ASP A 158 -3.74 5.42 11.64
CA ASP A 158 -3.16 5.48 12.99
C ASP A 158 -3.00 4.07 13.59
N SER A 159 -1.90 3.40 13.24
CA SER A 159 -1.59 2.03 13.66
C SER A 159 -1.45 1.89 15.18
N ARG A 160 -0.93 2.90 15.90
CA ARG A 160 -0.83 2.87 17.36
C ARG A 160 -2.22 2.88 18.00
N ARG A 161 -3.07 3.77 17.55
CA ARG A 161 -4.46 3.85 18.03
C ARG A 161 -5.23 2.59 17.67
N ALA A 162 -5.12 2.10 16.45
CA ALA A 162 -5.81 0.87 16.03
C ALA A 162 -5.37 -0.35 16.84
N ALA A 163 -4.08 -0.52 17.08
CA ALA A 163 -3.56 -1.62 17.92
C ALA A 163 -4.01 -1.51 19.37
N ARG A 164 -4.09 -0.29 19.91
CA ARG A 164 -4.66 -0.05 21.24
C ARG A 164 -6.14 -0.45 21.28
N GLU A 165 -6.92 -0.06 20.30
CA GLU A 165 -8.35 -0.40 20.21
C GLU A 165 -8.56 -1.92 20.07
N VAL A 166 -7.77 -2.62 19.23
CA VAL A 166 -7.79 -4.08 19.12
C VAL A 166 -7.48 -4.76 20.45
N THR A 167 -6.44 -4.32 21.13
CA THR A 167 -6.05 -4.91 22.42
C THR A 167 -7.11 -4.65 23.49
N THR A 168 -7.66 -3.43 23.54
CA THR A 168 -8.78 -3.10 24.44
C THR A 168 -10.00 -3.98 24.15
N HIS A 169 -10.35 -4.17 22.87
CA HIS A 169 -11.45 -5.04 22.45
C HIS A 169 -11.29 -6.49 22.95
N LEU A 170 -10.07 -7.01 22.97
CA LEU A 170 -9.77 -8.34 23.54
C LEU A 170 -9.84 -8.33 25.08
N LEU A 171 -9.29 -7.30 25.72
CA LEU A 171 -9.31 -7.14 27.18
C LEU A 171 -10.73 -7.02 27.72
N ASP A 172 -11.61 -6.26 27.06
CA ASP A 172 -13.02 -6.08 27.41
C ASP A 172 -13.82 -7.41 27.34
N ARG A 173 -13.34 -8.35 26.48
CA ARG A 173 -13.91 -9.71 26.38
C ARG A 173 -13.30 -10.72 27.31
N GLY A 174 -12.47 -10.27 28.26
CA GLY A 174 -11.92 -11.12 29.34
C GLY A 174 -10.55 -11.74 28.99
N HIS A 175 -10.00 -11.52 27.81
CA HIS A 175 -8.66 -12.03 27.46
C HIS A 175 -7.58 -11.31 28.27
N ARG A 176 -6.56 -12.03 28.73
CA ARG A 176 -5.44 -11.47 29.51
C ARG A 176 -4.07 -11.87 28.99
N ARG A 177 -3.97 -13.03 28.36
CA ARG A 177 -2.74 -13.56 27.76
C ARG A 177 -2.83 -13.40 26.25
N ILE A 178 -2.58 -12.19 25.77
CA ILE A 178 -2.69 -11.82 24.36
C ILE A 178 -1.30 -11.92 23.72
N ALA A 179 -1.11 -12.89 22.84
CA ALA A 179 0.11 -12.97 22.05
C ALA A 179 0.05 -12.01 20.87
N VAL A 180 1.14 -11.28 20.60
CA VAL A 180 1.29 -10.43 19.41
C VAL A 180 2.21 -11.11 18.39
N VAL A 181 1.71 -11.33 17.16
CA VAL A 181 2.47 -11.99 16.10
C VAL A 181 2.77 -10.98 14.99
N GLY A 182 4.06 -10.84 14.65
CA GLY A 182 4.57 -9.77 13.81
C GLY A 182 5.21 -8.64 14.62
N ALA A 183 5.47 -8.85 15.91
CA ALA A 183 6.09 -7.89 16.81
C ALA A 183 7.44 -7.38 16.27
N ALA A 184 7.79 -6.14 16.64
CA ALA A 184 9.05 -5.51 16.25
C ALA A 184 10.25 -6.33 16.74
N ARG A 185 11.24 -6.51 15.86
CA ARG A 185 12.54 -7.09 16.20
C ARG A 185 13.55 -5.99 16.51
N PRO A 186 14.44 -6.19 17.47
CA PRO A 186 15.42 -5.16 17.85
C PRO A 186 16.33 -4.69 16.71
N THR A 187 16.54 -5.52 15.70
CA THR A 187 17.51 -5.25 14.62
C THR A 187 16.90 -4.72 13.34
N ASP A 188 15.60 -4.92 13.12
CA ASP A 188 14.91 -4.63 11.86
C ASP A 188 13.42 -4.32 12.06
N ALA A 189 13.13 -3.56 13.11
CA ALA A 189 11.79 -3.07 13.37
C ALA A 189 11.31 -2.16 12.23
N THR A 190 10.05 -2.34 11.83
CA THR A 190 9.38 -1.39 10.94
C THR A 190 8.63 -0.35 11.77
N ALA A 191 8.42 0.85 11.23
CA ALA A 191 7.61 1.86 11.91
C ALA A 191 6.23 1.30 12.31
N THR A 192 5.58 0.56 11.42
CA THR A 192 4.29 -0.10 11.68
C THR A 192 4.36 -1.09 12.84
N SER A 193 5.40 -1.95 12.90
CA SER A 193 5.52 -2.92 14.00
C SER A 193 5.75 -2.25 15.34
N GLU A 194 6.55 -1.19 15.38
CA GLU A 194 6.80 -0.40 16.60
C GLU A 194 5.53 0.29 17.10
N LEU A 195 4.79 0.94 16.21
CA LEU A 195 3.53 1.61 16.58
C LEU A 195 2.47 0.63 17.06
N ARG A 196 2.35 -0.55 16.45
CA ARG A 196 1.41 -1.59 16.90
C ARG A 196 1.83 -2.19 18.24
N ASP A 197 3.14 -2.39 18.48
CA ASP A 197 3.68 -2.79 19.79
C ASP A 197 3.36 -1.73 20.86
N GLN A 198 3.55 -0.45 20.56
CA GLN A 198 3.24 0.66 21.47
C GLN A 198 1.73 0.70 21.80
N GLY A 199 0.88 0.58 20.78
CA GLY A 199 -0.57 0.57 20.99
C GLY A 199 -1.04 -0.61 21.85
N HIS A 200 -0.45 -1.79 21.64
CA HIS A 200 -0.68 -2.97 22.49
C HIS A 200 -0.25 -2.70 23.93
N ALA A 201 0.95 -2.16 24.15
CA ALA A 201 1.46 -1.81 25.47
C ALA A 201 0.58 -0.75 26.18
N ASP A 202 0.15 0.28 25.45
CA ASP A 202 -0.74 1.33 25.98
C ASP A 202 -2.06 0.74 26.51
N ALA A 203 -2.66 -0.22 25.80
CA ALA A 203 -3.91 -0.87 26.24
C ALA A 203 -3.72 -1.76 27.46
N LEU A 204 -2.64 -2.54 27.51
CA LEU A 204 -2.30 -3.36 28.69
C LEU A 204 -2.06 -2.49 29.92
N GLY A 205 -1.24 -1.44 29.77
CA GLY A 205 -0.92 -0.50 30.84
C GLY A 205 -2.15 0.21 31.40
N ALA A 206 -3.15 0.51 30.56
CA ALA A 206 -4.41 1.14 30.99
C ALA A 206 -5.22 0.27 31.97
N VAL A 207 -5.03 -1.05 31.98
CA VAL A 207 -5.67 -2.00 32.91
C VAL A 207 -4.70 -2.58 33.94
N GLY A 208 -3.50 -2.00 34.08
CA GLY A 208 -2.48 -2.41 35.05
C GLY A 208 -1.77 -3.73 34.71
N LEU A 209 -1.78 -4.13 33.43
CA LEU A 209 -1.01 -5.28 32.93
C LEU A 209 0.29 -4.81 32.31
N GLU A 210 1.34 -5.61 32.46
CA GLU A 210 2.62 -5.40 31.79
C GLU A 210 2.70 -6.22 30.48
N VAL A 211 3.54 -5.74 29.56
CA VAL A 211 3.88 -6.49 28.34
C VAL A 211 4.72 -7.70 28.74
N ASP A 212 4.23 -8.90 28.52
CA ASP A 212 5.00 -10.13 28.69
C ASP A 212 5.86 -10.39 27.44
N PRO A 213 7.20 -10.31 27.54
CA PRO A 213 8.08 -10.58 26.41
C PRO A 213 7.89 -12.00 25.80
N ALA A 214 7.43 -12.97 26.59
CA ALA A 214 7.17 -14.33 26.13
C ALA A 214 5.94 -14.43 25.20
N LEU A 215 5.06 -13.41 25.19
CA LEU A 215 3.89 -13.32 24.30
C LEU A 215 4.18 -12.55 23.01
N ARG A 216 5.42 -12.16 22.77
CA ARG A 216 5.83 -11.46 21.53
C ARG A 216 6.44 -12.47 20.56
N VAL A 217 5.87 -12.56 19.36
CA VAL A 217 6.31 -13.47 18.30
C VAL A 217 6.80 -12.64 17.12
N PRO A 218 8.10 -12.29 17.09
CA PRO A 218 8.68 -11.58 15.96
C PRO A 218 8.81 -12.50 14.75
N LEU A 219 8.62 -11.94 13.56
CA LEU A 219 8.69 -12.67 12.30
C LEU A 219 9.77 -12.07 11.39
N PRO A 220 10.45 -12.89 10.56
CA PRO A 220 11.42 -12.38 9.59
C PRO A 220 10.76 -11.61 8.44
N THR A 221 9.54 -11.99 8.08
CA THR A 221 8.66 -11.32 7.10
C THR A 221 7.21 -11.47 7.53
N TRP A 222 6.35 -10.57 7.06
CA TRP A 222 4.92 -10.61 7.41
C TRP A 222 4.08 -11.44 6.43
N SER A 223 4.66 -12.54 5.94
CA SER A 223 3.97 -13.49 5.07
C SER A 223 3.23 -14.57 5.87
N THR A 224 2.18 -15.13 5.27
CA THR A 224 1.42 -16.25 5.85
C THR A 224 2.31 -17.45 6.20
N SER A 225 3.28 -17.78 5.33
CA SER A 225 4.20 -18.91 5.55
C SER A 225 5.18 -18.65 6.70
N ALA A 226 5.73 -17.42 6.80
CA ALA A 226 6.61 -17.05 7.90
C ALA A 226 5.84 -17.02 9.23
N ALA A 227 4.60 -16.55 9.22
CA ALA A 227 3.73 -16.56 10.40
C ALA A 227 3.41 -17.98 10.84
N ALA A 228 3.07 -18.89 9.92
CA ALA A 228 2.81 -20.29 10.24
C ALA A 228 4.05 -20.96 10.86
N ALA A 229 5.23 -20.80 10.25
CA ALA A 229 6.46 -21.38 10.77
C ALA A 229 6.86 -20.80 12.13
N GLY A 230 6.86 -19.45 12.25
CA GLY A 230 7.25 -18.76 13.48
C GLY A 230 6.30 -19.03 14.64
N PHE A 231 4.99 -18.97 14.40
CA PHE A 231 3.98 -19.23 15.43
C PHE A 231 3.96 -20.70 15.85
N ALA A 232 4.16 -21.65 14.93
CA ALA A 232 4.28 -23.07 15.26
C ALA A 232 5.47 -23.34 16.20
N THR A 233 6.64 -22.77 15.87
CA THR A 233 7.84 -22.88 16.71
C THR A 233 7.63 -22.24 18.08
N TRP A 234 7.00 -21.07 18.12
CA TRP A 234 6.70 -20.39 19.37
C TRP A 234 5.73 -21.22 20.24
N LEU A 235 4.68 -21.78 19.64
CA LEU A 235 3.67 -22.58 20.33
C LEU A 235 4.22 -23.90 20.89
N ASP A 236 5.30 -24.45 20.31
CA ASP A 236 6.01 -25.62 20.86
C ASP A 236 6.71 -25.32 22.19
N ALA A 237 7.08 -24.07 22.43
CA ALA A 237 7.84 -23.64 23.60
C ALA A 237 6.99 -22.89 24.66
N HIS A 238 5.75 -22.52 24.33
CA HIS A 238 4.93 -21.69 25.21
C HIS A 238 3.51 -22.26 25.37
N PRO A 239 2.88 -22.01 26.53
CA PRO A 239 1.47 -22.38 26.73
C PRO A 239 0.56 -21.56 25.79
N LEU A 240 -0.59 -22.16 25.48
CA LEU A 240 -1.60 -21.54 24.61
C LEU A 240 -2.03 -20.18 25.15
N PRO A 241 -2.04 -19.11 24.32
CA PRO A 241 -2.50 -17.79 24.72
C PRO A 241 -4.04 -17.77 24.78
N ASP A 242 -4.61 -16.73 25.40
CA ASP A 242 -6.06 -16.50 25.39
C ASP A 242 -6.53 -15.95 24.05
N ALA A 243 -5.72 -15.09 23.47
CA ALA A 243 -5.96 -14.50 22.18
C ALA A 243 -4.65 -14.23 21.45
N VAL A 244 -4.74 -14.06 20.13
CA VAL A 244 -3.67 -13.63 19.27
C VAL A 244 -4.08 -12.34 18.54
N PHE A 245 -3.27 -11.29 18.67
CA PHE A 245 -3.31 -10.14 17.79
C PHE A 245 -2.22 -10.32 16.72
N ALA A 246 -2.64 -10.69 15.53
CA ALA A 246 -1.77 -10.78 14.35
C ALA A 246 -1.70 -9.40 13.67
N TYR A 247 -0.50 -8.91 13.40
CA TYR A 247 -0.29 -7.55 12.88
C TYR A 247 -0.75 -7.34 11.44
N THR A 248 -1.09 -8.40 10.72
CA THR A 248 -1.80 -8.35 9.44
C THR A 248 -2.73 -9.55 9.30
N ASP A 249 -3.69 -9.49 8.40
CA ASP A 249 -4.54 -10.63 8.06
C ASP A 249 -3.72 -11.79 7.46
N SER A 250 -2.68 -11.49 6.69
CA SER A 250 -1.75 -12.50 6.17
C SER A 250 -1.08 -13.31 7.30
N ILE A 251 -0.68 -12.61 8.38
CA ILE A 251 -0.14 -13.25 9.59
C ILE A 251 -1.25 -14.06 10.29
N ALA A 252 -2.45 -13.49 10.42
CA ALA A 252 -3.60 -14.17 11.06
C ALA A 252 -3.95 -15.48 10.36
N PHE A 253 -3.89 -15.54 9.03
CA PHE A 253 -4.11 -16.79 8.28
C PHE A 253 -3.07 -17.86 8.61
N GLY A 254 -1.79 -17.47 8.77
CA GLY A 254 -0.74 -18.38 9.22
C GLY A 254 -0.99 -18.92 10.64
N VAL A 255 -1.44 -18.05 11.54
CA VAL A 255 -1.83 -18.43 12.92
C VAL A 255 -3.03 -19.39 12.91
N LEU A 256 -4.10 -19.05 12.19
CA LEU A 256 -5.29 -19.89 12.06
C LEU A 256 -4.94 -21.28 11.51
N HIS A 257 -4.08 -21.36 10.50
CA HIS A 257 -3.60 -22.62 9.95
C HIS A 257 -2.90 -23.49 11.02
N VAL A 258 -2.00 -22.91 11.81
CA VAL A 258 -1.29 -23.65 12.87
C VAL A 258 -2.23 -24.11 13.97
N LEU A 259 -3.16 -23.24 14.41
CA LEU A 259 -4.14 -23.60 15.45
C LEU A 259 -5.02 -24.76 14.97
N ALA A 260 -5.54 -24.68 13.74
CA ALA A 260 -6.36 -25.74 13.15
C ALA A 260 -5.56 -27.08 13.02
N ALA A 261 -4.32 -27.02 12.55
CA ALA A 261 -3.44 -28.20 12.45
C ALA A 261 -3.13 -28.84 13.80
N ARG A 262 -3.21 -28.07 14.88
CA ARG A 262 -3.02 -28.54 16.28
C ARG A 262 -4.34 -28.95 16.95
N GLY A 263 -5.48 -28.90 16.27
CA GLY A 263 -6.80 -29.18 16.83
C GLY A 263 -7.25 -28.14 17.86
N VAL A 264 -6.70 -26.94 17.82
CA VAL A 264 -7.11 -25.81 18.69
C VAL A 264 -8.25 -25.06 18.04
N HIS A 265 -9.37 -24.96 18.74
CA HIS A 265 -10.57 -24.32 18.23
C HIS A 265 -10.52 -22.80 18.40
N VAL A 266 -10.81 -22.09 17.31
CA VAL A 266 -10.97 -20.63 17.26
C VAL A 266 -12.45 -20.35 17.00
N PRO A 267 -13.12 -19.56 17.83
CA PRO A 267 -12.59 -18.72 18.92
C PRO A 267 -12.62 -19.34 20.32
N GLU A 268 -13.12 -20.58 20.50
CA GLU A 268 -13.48 -21.15 21.80
C GLU A 268 -12.26 -21.32 22.74
N GLN A 269 -11.11 -21.69 22.21
CA GLN A 269 -9.88 -21.87 22.99
C GLN A 269 -8.94 -20.67 22.82
N VAL A 270 -8.86 -20.09 21.63
CA VAL A 270 -8.03 -18.94 21.32
C VAL A 270 -8.79 -18.01 20.40
N SER A 271 -8.94 -16.74 20.77
CA SER A 271 -9.43 -15.71 19.87
C SER A 271 -8.31 -15.20 18.94
N VAL A 272 -8.63 -14.84 17.68
CA VAL A 272 -7.67 -14.31 16.73
C VAL A 272 -8.20 -13.02 16.12
N VAL A 273 -7.38 -11.96 16.12
CA VAL A 273 -7.66 -10.68 15.45
C VAL A 273 -6.55 -10.39 14.45
N GLY A 274 -6.92 -9.93 13.27
CA GLY A 274 -6.02 -9.47 12.21
C GLY A 274 -5.98 -7.94 12.06
N PHE A 275 -5.39 -7.51 10.97
CA PHE A 275 -5.33 -6.12 10.52
C PHE A 275 -5.30 -6.11 8.99
N ASP A 276 -5.99 -5.18 8.34
CA ASP A 276 -6.10 -4.85 6.93
C ASP A 276 -7.49 -5.08 6.33
N ASP A 277 -8.28 -6.02 6.83
CA ASP A 277 -9.59 -6.41 6.29
C ASP A 277 -9.53 -6.77 4.79
N VAL A 278 -8.56 -7.63 4.44
CA VAL A 278 -8.49 -8.16 3.07
C VAL A 278 -9.71 -9.03 2.77
N ASP A 279 -10.10 -9.11 1.50
CA ASP A 279 -11.32 -9.84 1.07
C ASP A 279 -11.38 -11.27 1.66
N ALA A 280 -10.26 -11.98 1.67
CA ALA A 280 -10.14 -13.32 2.24
C ALA A 280 -10.48 -13.41 3.73
N ALA A 281 -10.41 -12.31 4.49
CA ALA A 281 -10.71 -12.30 5.93
C ALA A 281 -12.18 -12.66 6.22
N ALA A 282 -13.09 -12.24 5.34
CA ALA A 282 -14.51 -12.54 5.45
C ALA A 282 -14.85 -14.03 5.20
N PHE A 283 -13.99 -14.73 4.44
CA PHE A 283 -14.17 -16.11 4.01
C PHE A 283 -13.27 -17.10 4.75
N ALA A 284 -12.44 -16.62 5.68
CA ALA A 284 -11.65 -17.49 6.55
C ALA A 284 -12.56 -18.36 7.44
N ILE A 285 -12.02 -19.45 7.98
CA ILE A 285 -12.75 -20.35 8.88
C ILE A 285 -11.97 -20.44 10.19
N PRO A 286 -12.51 -19.80 11.27
CA PRO A 286 -13.67 -18.89 11.29
C PRO A 286 -13.41 -17.58 10.55
N ALA A 287 -14.48 -16.86 10.14
CA ALA A 287 -14.35 -15.52 9.54
C ALA A 287 -13.61 -14.58 10.50
N LEU A 288 -12.60 -13.88 9.98
CA LEU A 288 -11.60 -13.17 10.78
C LEU A 288 -12.08 -11.78 11.21
N THR A 289 -12.09 -11.53 12.52
CA THR A 289 -12.19 -10.19 13.11
C THR A 289 -10.90 -9.43 12.83
N THR A 290 -11.01 -8.20 12.33
CA THR A 290 -9.83 -7.46 11.84
C THR A 290 -10.05 -5.96 11.88
N VAL A 291 -8.98 -5.19 11.72
CA VAL A 291 -9.04 -3.73 11.53
C VAL A 291 -9.24 -3.42 10.05
N SER A 292 -10.25 -2.61 9.75
CA SER A 292 -10.61 -2.17 8.40
C SER A 292 -10.42 -0.67 8.26
N PHE A 293 -10.04 -0.23 7.07
CA PHE A 293 -10.08 1.15 6.64
C PHE A 293 -10.45 1.24 5.15
N ASP A 294 -10.95 2.40 4.72
CA ASP A 294 -11.35 2.61 3.33
C ASP A 294 -10.13 2.77 2.41
N ARG A 295 -9.74 1.67 1.73
CA ARG A 295 -8.59 1.65 0.80
C ARG A 295 -8.80 2.57 -0.41
N ARG A 296 -10.06 2.75 -0.84
CA ARG A 296 -10.37 3.68 -1.93
C ARG A 296 -10.12 5.12 -1.50
N ALA A 297 -10.61 5.50 -0.31
CA ALA A 297 -10.37 6.82 0.26
C ALA A 297 -8.86 7.04 0.50
N PHE A 298 -8.14 6.02 0.97
CA PHE A 298 -6.69 6.03 1.17
C PHE A 298 -5.94 6.32 -0.14
N ALA A 299 -6.22 5.56 -1.20
CA ALA A 299 -5.60 5.76 -2.51
C ALA A 299 -6.02 7.08 -3.16
N THR A 300 -7.29 7.52 -2.96
CA THR A 300 -7.77 8.83 -3.42
C THR A 300 -6.98 9.96 -2.79
N ALA A 301 -6.83 9.96 -1.45
CA ALA A 301 -6.07 10.97 -0.74
C ALA A 301 -4.61 11.04 -1.21
N ALA A 302 -3.94 9.89 -1.37
CA ALA A 302 -2.57 9.84 -1.85
C ALA A 302 -2.42 10.40 -3.28
N LEU A 303 -3.34 10.07 -4.19
CA LEU A 303 -3.31 10.59 -5.56
C LEU A 303 -3.66 12.08 -5.63
N ASP A 304 -4.52 12.58 -4.76
CA ASP A 304 -4.88 14.01 -4.69
C ASP A 304 -3.69 14.82 -4.17
N LEU A 305 -3.01 14.35 -3.11
CA LEU A 305 -1.77 14.96 -2.63
C LEU A 305 -0.69 14.93 -3.71
N LEU A 306 -0.51 13.82 -4.41
CA LEU A 306 0.45 13.70 -5.50
C LEU A 306 0.13 14.67 -6.65
N THR A 307 -1.15 14.80 -7.03
CA THR A 307 -1.60 15.75 -8.06
C THR A 307 -1.26 17.18 -7.66
N ARG A 308 -1.51 17.55 -6.40
CA ARG A 308 -1.16 18.85 -5.83
C ARG A 308 0.34 19.09 -5.88
N ARG A 309 1.15 18.12 -5.45
CA ARG A 309 2.62 18.21 -5.42
C ARG A 309 3.23 18.31 -6.81
N ILE A 310 2.67 17.61 -7.82
CA ILE A 310 3.09 17.73 -9.23
C ILE A 310 2.75 19.13 -9.78
N ALA A 311 1.64 19.72 -9.36
CA ALA A 311 1.22 21.04 -9.82
C ALA A 311 2.00 22.18 -9.12
N ASP A 312 2.27 22.02 -7.84
CA ASP A 312 3.03 22.96 -7.01
C ASP A 312 4.05 22.22 -6.13
N PRO A 313 5.31 22.06 -6.58
CA PRO A 313 6.36 21.41 -5.80
C PRO A 313 6.70 22.14 -4.48
N THR A 314 6.30 23.41 -4.34
CA THR A 314 6.62 24.25 -3.17
C THR A 314 5.50 24.25 -2.11
N ALA A 315 4.38 23.60 -2.38
CA ALA A 315 3.27 23.50 -1.44
C ALA A 315 3.73 22.92 -0.09
N ALA A 316 3.19 23.41 1.02
CA ALA A 316 3.48 22.85 2.34
C ALA A 316 3.09 21.38 2.41
N PRO A 317 3.87 20.51 3.09
CA PRO A 317 3.51 19.12 3.30
C PRO A 317 2.19 18.99 4.05
N GLU A 318 1.45 17.94 3.73
CA GLU A 318 0.18 17.63 4.37
C GLU A 318 0.13 16.15 4.75
N THR A 319 -0.41 15.88 5.94
CA THR A 319 -0.65 14.51 6.43
C THR A 319 -2.13 14.23 6.49
N VAL A 320 -2.57 13.15 5.86
CA VAL A 320 -3.95 12.66 5.88
C VAL A 320 -4.00 11.36 6.66
N VAL A 321 -4.75 11.34 7.76
CA VAL A 321 -5.02 10.14 8.56
C VAL A 321 -6.36 9.55 8.11
N VAL A 322 -6.33 8.32 7.56
CA VAL A 322 -7.55 7.63 7.13
C VAL A 322 -8.17 6.92 8.34
N PRO A 323 -9.45 7.13 8.63
CA PRO A 323 -10.13 6.49 9.75
C PRO A 323 -10.15 4.96 9.61
N HIS A 324 -10.01 4.28 10.75
CA HIS A 324 -10.15 2.83 10.84
C HIS A 324 -11.33 2.43 11.74
N ARG A 325 -11.70 1.16 11.69
CA ARG A 325 -12.67 0.52 12.56
C ARG A 325 -12.35 -0.96 12.74
N ILE A 326 -12.77 -1.54 13.85
CA ILE A 326 -12.74 -2.99 14.02
C ILE A 326 -13.98 -3.57 13.32
N VAL A 327 -13.78 -4.59 12.50
CA VAL A 327 -14.83 -5.40 11.88
C VAL A 327 -14.90 -6.70 12.66
N GLU A 328 -15.93 -6.81 13.51
CA GLU A 328 -16.18 -8.01 14.29
C GLU A 328 -16.74 -9.12 13.41
N ARG A 329 -16.14 -10.32 13.53
CA ARG A 329 -16.56 -11.56 12.87
C ARG A 329 -16.50 -12.73 13.86
N ALA A 330 -16.35 -13.95 13.36
CA ALA A 330 -16.47 -15.17 14.17
C ALA A 330 -15.19 -15.62 14.89
N SER A 331 -14.05 -14.94 14.71
CA SER A 331 -12.75 -15.38 15.26
C SER A 331 -12.47 -14.88 16.68
N VAL A 332 -13.40 -14.19 17.32
CA VAL A 332 -13.27 -13.68 18.70
C VAL A 332 -14.51 -14.07 19.52
N ALA A 333 -14.29 -14.60 20.73
CA ALA A 333 -15.32 -14.88 21.70
C ALA A 333 -15.09 -14.09 23.00
N ALA A 334 -16.14 -13.96 23.82
CA ALA A 334 -15.99 -13.54 25.21
C ALA A 334 -15.54 -14.73 26.09
N ARG A 335 -14.74 -14.44 27.12
CA ARG A 335 -14.29 -15.38 28.16
C ARG A 335 -14.99 -15.14 29.46
#